data_e19744fd57299976c0974d79061a2859
#
_entry.id   e19744fd57299976c0974d79061a2859
#
_cell.length_a   1.000
_cell.length_b   1.000
_cell.length_c   1.000
_cell.angle_alpha   90.00
_cell.angle_beta   90.00
_cell.angle_gamma   90.00
#
_symmetry.space_group_name_H-M   'P 1'
#
loop_
_entity.id
_entity.type
_entity.pdbx_description
1 polymer ?
#
loop_
_entity_poly.entity_id
_entity_poly.type
_entity_poly.pdbx_seq_one_letter_code
_entity_poly.pdbx_strand_id
1 'polypeptide(L)'
;MNVEISRTTDVLNTAETTKTNVVSNMASNIADKFVTTIKLLEGERWWGGTVIDGIYEPFGKQLFTRDLSEWTQKLREVPEASNQSSPLLISTCGRYVWCKEPFKFTFEDRTLSIKHSSSLTFNKVGDKLSDAYKYACNKYFPPSDRSIPADLIDKPQYNTWIEMPYAPTQDKVENYARQILESGMPSGIIMIDDKWSPDYGDWTFDISRFPKPRKMIDSLHEQGFRIMLWIVPFISPDSENFRYLEKENLLLRNVNGETAIRRWWNGLSAVLDLSHPKAISWLEEKLDALRQIGVDGFKFDGGDFYECHNDDISYESMTSAEFCERWAKFGLRYSYNEFRACWKMGGQPLAQRLRDKPQSWGVEGLQSLIPEIIAQGLIGHAFTCPDMIGGGEIESMQNANSIDQDFFIRYAQIAALCPMMQFSTLPHRVLDKEHMKALICAIRTREAYLPTIQKFALNAANTGEPIVRPMSYHYDHCEDIIDQFLLGDRIIVAPALNKYQKQRSVYIPDGSWESDDKFIFNGPTTIIVDTPLDRIPIFTKKM
;
A
#
# COMPACT_ATOMS: atom_id res chain seq x y z
N MET A 1 47.79 42.51 -14.48
CA MET A 1 47.01 42.98 -13.32
C MET A 1 46.07 41.84 -12.91
N ASN A 2 46.58 41.01 -12.04
CA ASN A 2 45.82 39.97 -11.37
C ASN A 2 45.38 40.50 -10.02
N VAL A 3 44.08 40.56 -9.73
CA VAL A 3 43.56 40.68 -8.35
C VAL A 3 42.20 40.04 -8.29
N GLU A 4 42.13 38.96 -7.48
CA GLU A 4 41.05 38.53 -6.60
C GLU A 4 39.66 38.20 -7.15
N ILE A 5 39.43 36.93 -7.40
CA ILE A 5 38.15 36.27 -7.16
C ILE A 5 38.43 34.97 -6.37
N SER A 6 38.59 35.10 -5.06
CA SER A 6 38.70 33.89 -4.18
C SER A 6 38.22 34.17 -2.75
N ARG A 7 37.00 34.68 -2.58
CA ARG A 7 36.40 34.83 -1.23
C ARG A 7 34.87 34.63 -1.14
N THR A 8 34.20 34.09 -2.14
CA THR A 8 32.75 33.91 -2.09
C THR A 8 32.27 32.45 -2.06
N THR A 9 33.16 31.50 -2.28
CA THR A 9 32.78 30.05 -2.29
C THR A 9 32.85 29.41 -0.91
N ASP A 10 33.69 29.87 0.01
CA ASP A 10 33.83 29.23 1.33
C ASP A 10 32.73 29.58 2.34
N VAL A 11 32.04 30.72 2.14
CA VAL A 11 30.93 31.12 3.04
C VAL A 11 29.63 30.38 2.74
N LEU A 12 29.40 30.00 1.49
CA LEU A 12 28.21 29.22 1.11
C LEU A 12 28.29 27.75 1.54
N ASN A 13 29.47 27.14 1.46
CA ASN A 13 29.65 25.75 1.89
C ASN A 13 29.58 25.56 3.42
N THR A 14 30.02 26.56 4.21
CA THR A 14 29.88 26.49 5.67
C THR A 14 28.45 26.72 6.16
N ALA A 15 27.64 27.50 5.44
CA ALA A 15 26.23 27.71 5.79
C ALA A 15 25.34 26.48 5.46
N GLU A 16 25.61 25.80 4.35
CA GLU A 16 24.88 24.56 3.99
C GLU A 16 25.26 23.39 4.90
N THR A 17 26.53 23.22 5.24
CA THR A 17 26.98 22.17 6.16
C THR A 17 26.42 22.36 7.58
N THR A 18 26.27 23.60 8.02
CA THR A 18 25.70 23.92 9.35
C THR A 18 24.18 23.72 9.37
N LYS A 19 23.44 24.02 8.29
CA LYS A 19 22.00 23.78 8.19
C LYS A 19 21.68 22.30 8.08
N THR A 20 22.45 21.52 7.33
CA THR A 20 22.24 20.08 7.20
C THR A 20 22.50 19.34 8.52
N ASN A 21 23.53 19.76 9.27
CA ASN A 21 23.82 19.18 10.58
C ASN A 21 22.82 19.60 11.68
N VAL A 22 22.20 20.76 11.59
CA VAL A 22 21.17 21.20 12.56
C VAL A 22 19.86 20.44 12.33
N VAL A 23 19.46 20.20 11.08
CA VAL A 23 18.25 19.42 10.77
C VAL A 23 18.43 17.94 11.10
N SER A 24 19.61 17.35 10.84
CA SER A 24 19.89 15.96 11.22
C SER A 24 20.00 15.75 12.74
N ASN A 25 20.49 16.74 13.48
CA ASN A 25 20.61 16.68 14.94
C ASN A 25 19.28 16.94 15.67
N MET A 26 18.30 17.64 15.08
CA MET A 26 16.98 17.81 15.70
C MET A 26 16.09 16.56 15.53
N ALA A 27 16.17 15.85 14.41
CA ALA A 27 15.43 14.59 14.21
C ALA A 27 15.97 13.44 15.09
N SER A 28 17.26 13.44 15.46
CA SER A 28 17.89 12.37 16.24
C SER A 28 17.68 12.46 17.76
N ASN A 29 17.08 13.51 18.29
CA ASN A 29 17.07 13.80 19.74
C ASN A 29 15.85 13.31 20.53
N ILE A 30 14.87 12.61 19.92
CA ILE A 30 13.65 12.18 20.66
C ILE A 30 13.61 10.66 20.95
N ALA A 31 14.41 9.82 20.30
CA ALA A 31 14.04 8.41 20.17
C ALA A 31 14.82 7.38 21.01
N ASP A 32 16.11 7.52 21.25
CA ASP A 32 16.94 6.37 21.67
C ASP A 32 17.20 6.32 23.19
N LYS A 33 16.13 6.13 24.01
CA LYS A 33 16.32 5.97 25.47
C LYS A 33 16.81 4.59 25.87
N PHE A 34 16.44 3.56 25.12
CA PHE A 34 16.70 2.16 25.47
C PHE A 34 17.18 1.36 24.26
N VAL A 35 18.05 0.37 24.53
CA VAL A 35 18.49 -0.60 23.53
C VAL A 35 18.18 -2.00 24.06
N THR A 36 17.42 -2.77 23.28
CA THR A 36 17.17 -4.19 23.56
C THR A 36 17.87 -5.04 22.51
N THR A 37 18.63 -6.05 22.97
CA THR A 37 19.37 -6.96 22.10
C THR A 37 18.83 -8.38 22.23
N ILE A 38 18.50 -9.00 21.10
CA ILE A 38 17.92 -10.35 21.01
C ILE A 38 18.84 -11.22 20.15
N LYS A 39 19.35 -12.29 20.71
CA LYS A 39 20.11 -13.28 19.94
C LYS A 39 19.17 -14.12 19.07
N LEU A 40 19.47 -14.24 17.78
CA LEU A 40 18.72 -15.06 16.84
C LEU A 40 18.99 -16.56 17.11
N LEU A 41 17.95 -17.35 17.00
CA LEU A 41 18.06 -18.81 17.04
C LEU A 41 18.63 -19.33 15.70
N GLU A 42 19.05 -20.58 15.69
CA GLU A 42 19.56 -21.20 14.46
C GLU A 42 18.43 -21.30 13.42
N GLY A 43 18.72 -20.86 12.19
CA GLY A 43 17.72 -20.86 11.10
C GLY A 43 16.58 -19.87 11.24
N GLU A 44 16.50 -19.10 12.33
CA GLU A 44 15.40 -18.18 12.55
C GLU A 44 15.35 -17.03 11.54
N ARG A 45 14.14 -16.74 11.07
CA ARG A 45 13.83 -15.66 10.14
C ARG A 45 12.71 -14.77 10.67
N TRP A 46 12.76 -13.48 10.32
CA TRP A 46 11.87 -12.45 10.86
C TRP A 46 11.18 -11.66 9.76
N TRP A 47 9.97 -11.22 10.02
CA TRP A 47 9.16 -10.34 9.16
C TRP A 47 8.58 -9.20 9.98
N GLY A 48 8.17 -8.10 9.32
CA GLY A 48 7.41 -7.00 9.89
C GLY A 48 8.09 -5.64 9.73
N GLY A 49 7.58 -4.65 10.44
CA GLY A 49 8.03 -3.27 10.31
C GLY A 49 7.29 -2.52 9.23
N THR A 50 7.84 -2.35 8.04
CA THR A 50 7.20 -1.61 6.94
C THR A 50 7.10 -2.43 5.68
N VAL A 51 5.98 -2.30 4.97
CA VAL A 51 5.66 -3.05 3.75
C VAL A 51 6.70 -2.89 2.64
N ILE A 52 7.26 -1.68 2.51
CA ILE A 52 8.30 -1.40 1.49
C ILE A 52 9.56 -2.26 1.65
N ASP A 53 9.78 -2.80 2.85
CA ASP A 53 10.92 -3.68 3.14
C ASP A 53 10.66 -5.14 2.80
N GLY A 54 9.48 -5.49 2.31
CA GLY A 54 9.13 -6.86 1.93
C GLY A 54 10.16 -7.53 1.01
N ILE A 55 10.81 -6.76 0.13
CA ILE A 55 11.89 -7.27 -0.73
C ILE A 55 13.15 -7.70 0.02
N TYR A 56 13.34 -7.28 1.27
CA TYR A 56 14.43 -7.68 2.16
C TYR A 56 14.01 -8.75 3.16
N GLU A 57 12.70 -9.04 3.24
CA GLU A 57 12.16 -10.11 4.07
C GLU A 57 12.35 -11.50 3.44
N PRO A 58 12.63 -12.51 4.22
CA PRO A 58 12.75 -12.50 5.68
C PRO A 58 14.11 -11.99 6.17
N PHE A 59 14.09 -11.22 7.24
CA PHE A 59 15.30 -10.71 7.91
C PHE A 59 16.06 -11.80 8.68
N GLY A 60 17.33 -11.52 8.98
CA GLY A 60 18.18 -12.37 9.83
C GLY A 60 19.27 -13.13 9.08
N LYS A 61 19.37 -13.00 7.75
CA LYS A 61 20.47 -13.55 6.94
C LYS A 61 21.59 -12.56 6.72
N GLN A 62 21.25 -11.31 6.49
CA GLN A 62 22.20 -10.25 6.14
C GLN A 62 21.97 -9.03 7.02
N LEU A 63 22.95 -8.13 7.02
CA LEU A 63 22.82 -6.83 7.67
C LEU A 63 21.62 -6.10 7.09
N PHE A 64 20.73 -5.68 7.97
CA PHE A 64 19.59 -4.84 7.61
C PHE A 64 19.25 -3.88 8.75
N THR A 65 18.99 -2.62 8.42
CA THR A 65 18.59 -1.61 9.40
C THR A 65 17.37 -0.85 8.89
N ARG A 66 16.38 -0.67 9.76
CA ARG A 66 15.22 0.19 9.51
C ARG A 66 14.88 1.02 10.75
N ASP A 67 14.62 2.29 10.54
CA ASP A 67 13.98 3.17 11.50
C ASP A 67 12.53 3.39 11.10
N LEU A 68 11.59 2.93 11.91
CA LEU A 68 10.15 3.05 11.64
C LEU A 68 9.61 4.47 11.86
N SER A 69 10.40 5.36 12.48
CA SER A 69 10.05 6.77 12.66
C SER A 69 10.49 7.66 11.50
N GLU A 70 11.37 7.17 10.64
CA GLU A 70 11.90 7.91 9.51
C GLU A 70 11.12 7.62 8.21
N TRP A 71 11.13 8.60 7.31
CA TRP A 71 10.65 8.44 5.94
C TRP A 71 11.63 7.58 5.15
N THR A 72 11.12 6.63 4.44
CA THR A 72 11.92 5.52 3.99
C THR A 72 12.78 5.77 2.76
N GLN A 73 12.59 6.83 1.98
CA GLN A 73 13.45 7.08 0.82
C GLN A 73 13.59 8.57 0.45
N LYS A 74 14.83 9.00 0.27
CA LYS A 74 15.19 10.22 -0.45
C LYS A 74 15.43 9.87 -1.93
N LEU A 75 14.45 9.38 -2.67
CA LEU A 75 14.62 9.14 -4.11
C LEU A 75 14.39 10.41 -4.94
N ARG A 76 13.72 11.40 -4.36
CA ARG A 76 13.41 12.70 -4.99
C ARG A 76 13.54 13.82 -3.97
N GLU A 77 13.47 15.06 -4.43
CA GLU A 77 13.41 16.26 -3.57
C GLU A 77 12.21 16.27 -2.60
N VAL A 78 11.18 15.49 -2.89
CA VAL A 78 10.04 15.24 -2.02
C VAL A 78 10.24 13.89 -1.32
N PRO A 79 10.13 13.82 0.01
CA PRO A 79 10.23 12.56 0.74
C PRO A 79 9.20 11.56 0.26
N GLU A 80 9.62 10.32 -0.04
CA GLU A 80 8.67 9.24 -0.27
C GLU A 80 8.15 8.70 1.07
N ALA A 81 6.88 8.42 1.08
CA ALA A 81 6.17 7.96 2.24
C ALA A 81 6.62 6.59 2.73
N SER A 82 6.53 6.38 4.03
CA SER A 82 6.82 5.10 4.67
C SER A 82 5.80 4.00 4.34
N ASN A 83 4.81 4.28 3.50
CA ASN A 83 3.78 3.30 3.14
C ASN A 83 3.05 2.74 4.39
N GLN A 84 2.58 1.47 4.37
CA GLN A 84 2.00 0.83 5.54
C GLN A 84 3.11 0.30 6.46
N SER A 85 2.98 0.59 7.75
CA SER A 85 3.96 0.19 8.76
C SER A 85 3.30 -0.20 10.08
N SER A 86 3.97 -1.08 10.84
CA SER A 86 3.54 -1.47 12.19
C SER A 86 4.76 -1.72 13.08
N PRO A 87 4.71 -1.36 14.37
CA PRO A 87 5.83 -1.62 15.30
C PRO A 87 5.84 -3.08 15.77
N LEU A 88 5.80 -4.01 14.82
CA LEU A 88 5.73 -5.44 14.98
C LEU A 88 6.86 -6.13 14.23
N LEU A 89 7.56 -7.05 14.90
CA LEU A 89 8.39 -8.06 14.25
C LEU A 89 7.96 -9.44 14.74
N ILE A 90 7.88 -10.42 13.85
CA ILE A 90 7.49 -11.81 14.13
C ILE A 90 8.46 -12.80 13.50
N SER A 91 8.68 -13.95 14.11
CA SER A 91 9.68 -14.91 13.64
C SER A 91 9.13 -16.33 13.41
N THR A 92 9.87 -17.10 12.61
CA THR A 92 9.61 -18.53 12.36
C THR A 92 9.70 -19.40 13.62
N CYS A 93 10.31 -18.89 14.68
CA CYS A 93 10.44 -19.61 15.97
C CYS A 93 9.36 -19.21 17.00
N GLY A 94 8.25 -18.63 16.56
CA GLY A 94 7.15 -18.25 17.43
C GLY A 94 7.47 -17.06 18.35
N ARG A 95 8.50 -16.27 18.03
CA ARG A 95 8.90 -15.09 18.81
C ARG A 95 8.36 -13.82 18.15
N TYR A 96 8.07 -12.81 18.96
CA TYR A 96 7.63 -11.51 18.46
C TYR A 96 8.22 -10.35 19.26
N VAL A 97 8.28 -9.20 18.61
CA VAL A 97 8.55 -7.89 19.21
C VAL A 97 7.38 -7.00 18.94
N TRP A 98 6.96 -6.24 19.93
CA TRP A 98 5.95 -5.19 19.81
C TRP A 98 6.35 -3.97 20.63
N CYS A 99 6.14 -2.80 20.06
CA CYS A 99 6.25 -1.51 20.74
C CYS A 99 5.00 -0.66 20.46
N LYS A 100 4.63 0.25 21.35
CA LYS A 100 3.53 1.19 21.09
C LYS A 100 3.93 2.22 20.03
N GLU A 101 5.18 2.69 20.13
CA GLU A 101 5.76 3.74 19.30
C GLU A 101 6.68 3.16 18.21
N PRO A 102 7.00 3.92 17.16
CA PRO A 102 8.03 3.54 16.20
C PRO A 102 9.36 3.25 16.90
N PHE A 103 10.10 2.30 16.36
CA PHE A 103 11.42 1.94 16.84
C PHE A 103 12.39 1.72 15.68
N LYS A 104 13.69 1.81 15.96
CA LYS A 104 14.74 1.45 15.03
C LYS A 104 15.23 0.04 15.32
N PHE A 105 15.39 -0.79 14.29
CA PHE A 105 15.94 -2.14 14.44
C PHE A 105 17.07 -2.41 13.46
N THR A 106 17.99 -3.28 13.90
CA THR A 106 19.12 -3.73 13.09
C THR A 106 19.31 -5.23 13.28
N PHE A 107 19.37 -5.96 12.18
CA PHE A 107 19.81 -7.35 12.14
C PHE A 107 21.28 -7.37 11.73
N GLU A 108 22.14 -7.89 12.57
CA GLU A 108 23.58 -8.01 12.34
C GLU A 108 24.15 -9.16 13.17
N ASP A 109 25.05 -9.95 12.60
CA ASP A 109 25.79 -11.02 13.30
C ASP A 109 24.92 -11.93 14.19
N ARG A 110 23.80 -12.40 13.65
CA ARG A 110 22.81 -13.23 14.37
C ARG A 110 22.21 -12.53 15.59
N THR A 111 22.11 -11.22 15.52
CA THR A 111 21.56 -10.40 16.59
C THR A 111 20.55 -9.43 16.01
N LEU A 112 19.42 -9.28 16.72
CA LEU A 112 18.45 -8.21 16.49
C LEU A 112 18.63 -7.17 17.59
N SER A 113 19.09 -5.98 17.24
CA SER A 113 19.20 -4.82 18.12
C SER A 113 18.06 -3.86 17.87
N ILE A 114 17.37 -3.40 18.90
CA ILE A 114 16.21 -2.53 18.81
C ILE A 114 16.44 -1.30 19.69
N LYS A 115 16.39 -0.12 19.08
CA LYS A 115 16.40 1.16 19.79
C LYS A 115 14.98 1.68 19.88
N HIS A 116 14.53 2.02 21.08
CA HIS A 116 13.14 2.39 21.34
C HIS A 116 13.01 3.44 22.44
N SER A 117 11.92 4.21 22.40
CA SER A 117 11.63 5.29 23.36
C SER A 117 10.60 4.90 24.43
N SER A 118 9.82 3.87 24.19
CA SER A 118 8.75 3.41 25.07
C SER A 118 8.90 1.92 25.43
N SER A 119 8.03 1.38 26.24
CA SER A 119 8.08 -0.04 26.65
C SER A 119 8.00 -0.98 25.45
N LEU A 120 8.98 -1.86 25.34
CA LEU A 120 9.07 -2.89 24.30
C LEU A 120 8.69 -4.23 24.88
N THR A 121 7.86 -4.98 24.17
CA THR A 121 7.51 -6.36 24.52
C THR A 121 8.25 -7.31 23.59
N PHE A 122 8.99 -8.26 24.16
CA PHE A 122 9.59 -9.38 23.45
C PHE A 122 9.17 -10.66 24.15
N ASN A 123 8.66 -11.64 23.40
CA ASN A 123 8.24 -12.92 23.97
C ASN A 123 8.26 -14.05 22.92
N LYS A 124 8.21 -15.29 23.39
CA LYS A 124 7.96 -16.50 22.59
C LYS A 124 6.57 -17.05 22.94
N VAL A 125 5.73 -17.30 21.94
CA VAL A 125 4.31 -17.67 22.11
C VAL A 125 3.92 -18.94 21.34
N GLY A 126 4.89 -19.58 20.73
CA GLY A 126 4.73 -20.82 19.97
C GLY A 126 6.04 -21.22 19.34
N ASP A 127 5.99 -22.02 18.29
CA ASP A 127 7.16 -22.53 17.58
C ASP A 127 7.18 -22.19 16.09
N LYS A 128 6.15 -21.49 15.60
CA LYS A 128 5.96 -21.16 14.18
C LYS A 128 5.68 -19.66 13.96
N LEU A 129 5.88 -19.19 12.74
CA LEU A 129 5.53 -17.85 12.30
C LEU A 129 4.04 -17.55 12.54
N SER A 130 3.18 -18.51 12.20
CA SER A 130 1.72 -18.38 12.40
C SER A 130 1.33 -18.22 13.87
N ASP A 131 2.06 -18.84 14.82
CA ASP A 131 1.78 -18.69 16.26
C ASP A 131 2.09 -17.26 16.72
N ALA A 132 3.27 -16.74 16.33
CA ALA A 132 3.67 -15.38 16.63
C ALA A 132 2.67 -14.36 16.04
N TYR A 133 2.27 -14.55 14.78
CA TYR A 133 1.30 -13.69 14.11
C TYR A 133 -0.07 -13.71 14.82
N LYS A 134 -0.66 -14.88 15.03
CA LYS A 134 -1.97 -15.03 15.68
C LYS A 134 -2.01 -14.42 17.06
N TYR A 135 -0.94 -14.64 17.85
CA TYR A 135 -0.84 -14.03 19.17
C TYR A 135 -0.78 -12.50 19.07
N ALA A 136 0.09 -11.95 18.20
CA ALA A 136 0.24 -10.51 18.02
C ALA A 136 -1.06 -9.88 17.51
N CYS A 137 -1.71 -10.50 16.54
CA CYS A 137 -3.00 -10.09 15.99
C CYS A 137 -4.04 -9.97 17.11
N ASN A 138 -4.30 -11.05 17.85
CA ASN A 138 -5.31 -11.09 18.90
C ASN A 138 -5.04 -10.07 20.02
N LYS A 139 -3.77 -9.76 20.28
CA LYS A 139 -3.40 -8.89 21.40
C LYS A 139 -3.33 -7.41 21.04
N TYR A 140 -2.81 -7.08 19.86
CA TYR A 140 -2.44 -5.70 19.51
C TYR A 140 -3.28 -5.09 18.40
N PHE A 141 -3.85 -5.91 17.52
CA PHE A 141 -4.69 -5.49 16.40
C PHE A 141 -5.78 -6.55 16.10
N PRO A 142 -6.66 -6.81 17.08
CA PRO A 142 -7.69 -7.84 16.93
C PRO A 142 -8.57 -7.57 15.71
N PRO A 143 -9.05 -8.63 15.06
CA PRO A 143 -9.95 -8.50 13.94
C PRO A 143 -11.24 -7.77 14.36
N SER A 144 -11.78 -6.99 13.43
CA SER A 144 -12.93 -6.12 13.69
C SER A 144 -14.29 -6.78 13.46
N ASP A 145 -14.32 -8.07 13.09
CA ASP A 145 -15.50 -8.80 12.62
C ASP A 145 -16.20 -8.15 11.41
N ARG A 146 -15.46 -7.29 10.68
CA ARG A 146 -15.95 -6.55 9.51
C ARG A 146 -15.02 -6.76 8.33
N SER A 147 -15.61 -7.02 7.16
CA SER A 147 -14.91 -7.04 5.87
C SER A 147 -15.09 -5.72 5.13
N ILE A 148 -14.23 -5.48 4.15
CA ILE A 148 -14.50 -4.46 3.12
C ILE A 148 -15.71 -4.88 2.29
N PRO A 149 -16.40 -3.95 1.56
CA PRO A 149 -17.50 -4.29 0.68
C PRO A 149 -17.14 -5.37 -0.33
N ALA A 150 -18.06 -6.29 -0.59
CA ALA A 150 -17.85 -7.39 -1.53
C ALA A 150 -17.45 -6.90 -2.92
N ASP A 151 -18.02 -5.80 -3.40
CA ASP A 151 -17.67 -5.20 -4.70
C ASP A 151 -16.18 -4.89 -4.85
N LEU A 152 -15.46 -4.51 -3.77
CA LEU A 152 -14.01 -4.27 -3.80
C LEU A 152 -13.19 -5.57 -4.00
N ILE A 153 -13.77 -6.72 -3.63
CA ILE A 153 -13.16 -8.04 -3.82
C ILE A 153 -13.63 -8.65 -5.16
N ASP A 154 -14.92 -8.56 -5.44
CA ASP A 154 -15.56 -9.28 -6.54
C ASP A 154 -15.26 -8.67 -7.90
N LYS A 155 -15.06 -7.36 -7.94
CA LYS A 155 -14.93 -6.59 -9.17
C LYS A 155 -13.55 -5.92 -9.27
N PRO A 156 -13.03 -5.73 -10.49
CA PRO A 156 -11.84 -4.90 -10.67
C PRO A 156 -12.11 -3.45 -10.27
N GLN A 157 -11.05 -2.79 -9.84
CA GLN A 157 -11.04 -1.35 -9.64
C GLN A 157 -10.40 -0.68 -10.87
N TYR A 158 -10.87 0.49 -11.22
CA TYR A 158 -10.43 1.28 -12.39
C TYR A 158 -10.12 2.68 -11.93
N ASN A 159 -8.83 2.96 -11.70
CA ASN A 159 -8.34 4.26 -11.29
C ASN A 159 -8.08 5.14 -12.52
N THR A 160 -8.51 6.38 -12.51
CA THR A 160 -8.33 7.29 -13.66
C THR A 160 -6.91 7.88 -13.75
N TRP A 161 -6.03 7.62 -12.79
CA TRP A 161 -4.72 8.25 -12.65
C TRP A 161 -3.86 8.24 -13.92
N ILE A 162 -3.62 7.08 -14.51
CA ILE A 162 -2.75 6.96 -15.68
C ILE A 162 -3.41 7.45 -16.98
N GLU A 163 -4.73 7.26 -17.12
CA GLU A 163 -5.42 7.69 -18.34
C GLU A 163 -5.77 9.19 -18.38
N MET A 164 -5.87 9.81 -17.22
CA MET A 164 -6.30 11.21 -17.07
C MET A 164 -5.48 11.98 -16.03
N PRO A 165 -4.14 11.91 -16.06
CA PRO A 165 -3.33 12.49 -14.99
C PRO A 165 -3.59 13.99 -14.87
N TYR A 166 -4.02 14.44 -13.68
CA TYR A 166 -4.36 15.82 -13.36
C TYR A 166 -5.45 16.49 -14.22
N ALA A 167 -6.12 15.74 -15.08
CA ALA A 167 -7.09 16.30 -16.03
C ALA A 167 -8.36 15.44 -16.21
N PRO A 168 -8.94 14.86 -15.14
CA PRO A 168 -10.22 14.17 -15.27
C PRO A 168 -11.33 15.19 -15.58
N THR A 169 -12.26 14.76 -16.43
CA THR A 169 -13.50 15.50 -16.75
C THR A 169 -14.65 14.51 -16.82
N GLN A 170 -15.87 15.00 -16.70
CA GLN A 170 -17.07 14.17 -16.81
C GLN A 170 -17.06 13.32 -18.08
N ASP A 171 -16.86 13.96 -19.25
CA ASP A 171 -16.85 13.26 -20.54
C ASP A 171 -15.75 12.19 -20.64
N LYS A 172 -14.56 12.46 -20.06
CA LYS A 172 -13.48 11.49 -20.05
C LYS A 172 -13.81 10.29 -19.16
N VAL A 173 -14.40 10.52 -17.99
CA VAL A 173 -14.79 9.44 -17.05
C VAL A 173 -15.90 8.58 -17.65
N GLU A 174 -16.94 9.18 -18.25
CA GLU A 174 -18.01 8.47 -18.95
C GLU A 174 -17.45 7.66 -20.14
N ASN A 175 -16.52 8.25 -20.90
CA ASN A 175 -15.84 7.55 -22.00
C ASN A 175 -14.95 6.38 -21.49
N TYR A 176 -14.26 6.58 -20.37
CA TYR A 176 -13.43 5.53 -19.75
C TYR A 176 -14.28 4.31 -19.35
N ALA A 177 -15.41 4.56 -18.68
CA ALA A 177 -16.36 3.51 -18.33
C ALA A 177 -16.90 2.76 -19.55
N ARG A 178 -17.28 3.49 -20.59
CA ARG A 178 -17.75 2.91 -21.86
C ARG A 178 -16.68 2.01 -22.50
N GLN A 179 -15.46 2.49 -22.59
CA GLN A 179 -14.34 1.74 -23.18
C GLN A 179 -14.00 0.46 -22.38
N ILE A 180 -14.12 0.49 -21.05
CA ILE A 180 -13.98 -0.72 -20.21
C ILE A 180 -14.98 -1.78 -20.67
N LEU A 181 -16.25 -1.44 -20.75
CA LEU A 181 -17.31 -2.37 -21.13
C LEU A 181 -17.19 -2.85 -22.60
N GLU A 182 -16.89 -1.95 -23.53
CA GLU A 182 -16.69 -2.26 -24.96
C GLU A 182 -15.49 -3.20 -25.19
N SER A 183 -14.48 -3.16 -24.31
CA SER A 183 -13.32 -4.05 -24.39
C SER A 183 -13.59 -5.46 -23.84
N GLY A 184 -14.80 -5.71 -23.32
CA GLY A 184 -15.17 -6.98 -22.70
C GLY A 184 -14.71 -7.14 -21.25
N MET A 185 -14.21 -6.06 -20.63
CA MET A 185 -13.89 -6.04 -19.21
C MET A 185 -15.17 -5.86 -18.37
N PRO A 186 -15.26 -6.45 -17.18
CA PRO A 186 -16.42 -6.29 -16.30
C PRO A 186 -16.53 -4.87 -15.75
N SER A 187 -17.74 -4.43 -15.41
CA SER A 187 -17.92 -3.23 -14.57
C SER A 187 -17.30 -3.45 -13.17
N GLY A 188 -16.98 -2.35 -12.49
CA GLY A 188 -16.31 -2.43 -11.19
C GLY A 188 -16.37 -1.11 -10.42
N ILE A 189 -15.27 -0.71 -9.80
CA ILE A 189 -15.19 0.53 -9.06
C ILE A 189 -14.36 1.54 -9.88
N ILE A 190 -14.94 2.67 -10.26
CA ILE A 190 -14.19 3.78 -10.86
C ILE A 190 -13.71 4.69 -9.74
N MET A 191 -12.39 4.86 -9.63
CA MET A 191 -11.75 5.86 -8.77
C MET A 191 -11.39 7.07 -9.61
N ILE A 192 -12.10 8.18 -9.41
CA ILE A 192 -11.74 9.46 -10.02
C ILE A 192 -10.61 10.05 -9.20
N ASP A 193 -9.41 10.02 -9.76
CA ASP A 193 -8.17 10.42 -9.11
C ASP A 193 -7.98 11.94 -9.13
N ASP A 194 -6.81 12.41 -8.81
CA ASP A 194 -6.44 13.82 -8.55
C ASP A 194 -7.03 14.85 -9.55
N LYS A 195 -7.32 16.06 -9.06
CA LYS A 195 -7.89 17.21 -9.81
C LYS A 195 -9.33 17.06 -10.30
N TRP A 196 -10.15 16.28 -9.62
CA TRP A 196 -11.60 16.28 -9.84
C TRP A 196 -12.30 17.48 -9.16
N SER A 197 -11.71 18.03 -8.09
CA SER A 197 -12.15 19.22 -7.34
C SER A 197 -11.45 20.49 -7.85
N PRO A 198 -11.96 21.70 -7.53
CA PRO A 198 -11.34 22.96 -7.92
C PRO A 198 -9.93 23.11 -7.37
N ASP A 199 -9.75 22.84 -6.07
CA ASP A 199 -8.45 22.82 -5.39
C ASP A 199 -8.44 21.85 -4.19
N TYR A 200 -7.25 21.57 -3.64
CA TYR A 200 -7.11 20.72 -2.45
C TYR A 200 -7.72 21.40 -1.22
N GLY A 201 -8.68 20.75 -0.61
CA GLY A 201 -9.49 21.32 0.47
C GLY A 201 -10.87 21.84 0.02
N ASP A 202 -11.11 21.98 -1.28
CA ASP A 202 -12.42 22.30 -1.84
C ASP A 202 -13.12 21.02 -2.33
N TRP A 203 -13.52 20.19 -1.37
CA TRP A 203 -14.08 18.85 -1.65
C TRP A 203 -15.49 18.93 -2.23
N THR A 204 -15.57 19.53 -3.42
CA THR A 204 -16.75 19.60 -4.30
C THR A 204 -16.31 19.32 -5.73
N PHE A 205 -17.21 18.85 -6.61
CA PHE A 205 -16.85 18.71 -8.01
C PHE A 205 -16.58 20.06 -8.67
N ASP A 206 -15.46 20.18 -9.38
CA ASP A 206 -15.20 21.33 -10.24
C ASP A 206 -16.27 21.36 -11.36
N ILE A 207 -17.18 22.33 -11.28
CA ILE A 207 -18.31 22.41 -12.18
C ILE A 207 -17.91 22.67 -13.64
N SER A 208 -16.72 23.23 -13.89
CA SER A 208 -16.20 23.44 -15.23
C SER A 208 -15.76 22.12 -15.89
N ARG A 209 -15.33 21.15 -15.08
CA ARG A 209 -14.89 19.82 -15.51
C ARG A 209 -16.01 18.78 -15.40
N PHE A 210 -16.85 18.91 -14.39
CA PHE A 210 -17.95 18.01 -14.06
C PHE A 210 -19.26 18.78 -13.98
N PRO A 211 -19.85 19.22 -15.11
CA PRO A 211 -21.03 20.10 -15.11
C PRO A 211 -22.30 19.45 -14.56
N LYS A 212 -22.38 18.13 -14.53
CA LYS A 212 -23.56 17.37 -14.05
C LYS A 212 -23.13 16.12 -13.28
N PRO A 213 -22.40 16.27 -12.15
CA PRO A 213 -21.74 15.13 -11.49
C PRO A 213 -22.76 14.09 -11.02
N ARG A 214 -23.90 14.49 -10.44
CA ARG A 214 -24.95 13.53 -10.03
C ARG A 214 -25.46 12.69 -11.21
N LYS A 215 -25.74 13.34 -12.36
CA LYS A 215 -26.22 12.61 -13.54
C LYS A 215 -25.17 11.62 -14.06
N MET A 216 -23.89 12.01 -14.05
CA MET A 216 -22.78 11.12 -14.41
C MET A 216 -22.76 9.91 -13.47
N ILE A 217 -22.80 10.12 -12.15
CA ILE A 217 -22.77 9.05 -11.15
C ILE A 217 -23.97 8.10 -11.31
N ASP A 218 -25.19 8.66 -11.44
CA ASP A 218 -26.39 7.85 -11.63
C ASP A 218 -26.25 6.96 -12.89
N SER A 219 -25.77 7.52 -14.01
CA SER A 219 -25.54 6.78 -15.26
C SER A 219 -24.47 5.68 -15.11
N LEU A 220 -23.39 5.94 -14.35
CA LEU A 220 -22.35 4.94 -14.09
C LEU A 220 -22.84 3.84 -13.17
N HIS A 221 -23.68 4.16 -12.18
CA HIS A 221 -24.36 3.17 -11.34
C HIS A 221 -25.29 2.27 -12.16
N GLU A 222 -26.05 2.81 -13.11
CA GLU A 222 -26.90 2.03 -14.03
C GLU A 222 -26.10 1.05 -14.89
N GLN A 223 -24.83 1.39 -15.21
CA GLN A 223 -23.89 0.53 -15.91
C GLN A 223 -23.18 -0.49 -14.99
N GLY A 224 -23.49 -0.49 -13.68
CA GLY A 224 -22.95 -1.42 -12.69
C GLY A 224 -21.62 -1.01 -12.04
N PHE A 225 -21.16 0.24 -12.26
CA PHE A 225 -19.99 0.78 -11.58
C PHE A 225 -20.33 1.33 -10.18
N ARG A 226 -19.33 1.42 -9.31
CA ARG A 226 -19.29 2.23 -8.08
C ARG A 226 -18.31 3.37 -8.29
N ILE A 227 -18.49 4.48 -7.56
CA ILE A 227 -17.67 5.67 -7.73
C ILE A 227 -16.97 6.01 -6.44
N MET A 228 -15.64 6.06 -6.49
CA MET A 228 -14.79 6.56 -5.42
C MET A 228 -14.04 7.80 -5.88
N LEU A 229 -13.77 8.72 -4.95
CA LEU A 229 -13.02 9.94 -5.20
C LEU A 229 -11.72 9.95 -4.40
N TRP A 230 -10.65 10.43 -5.02
CA TRP A 230 -9.37 10.66 -4.38
C TRP A 230 -9.43 11.88 -3.46
N ILE A 231 -8.91 11.78 -2.26
CA ILE A 231 -8.78 12.86 -1.29
C ILE A 231 -7.47 12.76 -0.51
N VAL A 232 -7.03 13.90 0.04
CA VAL A 232 -5.82 14.04 0.87
C VAL A 232 -6.10 14.94 2.08
N PRO A 233 -5.31 14.90 3.15
CA PRO A 233 -5.45 15.81 4.29
C PRO A 233 -4.83 17.20 4.03
N PHE A 234 -4.42 17.48 2.80
CA PHE A 234 -3.82 18.75 2.39
C PHE A 234 -4.86 19.79 2.00
N ILE A 235 -4.60 21.04 2.41
CA ILE A 235 -5.41 22.21 2.11
C ILE A 235 -4.53 23.23 1.38
N SER A 236 -4.85 23.49 0.10
CA SER A 236 -4.16 24.51 -0.68
C SER A 236 -4.43 25.92 -0.11
N PRO A 237 -3.43 26.78 -0.01
CA PRO A 237 -3.65 28.19 0.34
C PRO A 237 -4.57 28.94 -0.61
N ASP A 238 -4.74 28.45 -1.85
CA ASP A 238 -5.63 29.01 -2.87
C ASP A 238 -7.08 28.50 -2.76
N SER A 239 -7.32 27.48 -1.93
CA SER A 239 -8.65 26.92 -1.70
C SER A 239 -9.56 27.93 -1.00
N GLU A 240 -10.85 27.93 -1.36
CA GLU A 240 -11.86 28.77 -0.71
C GLU A 240 -11.97 28.51 0.79
N ASN A 241 -11.71 27.27 1.22
CA ASN A 241 -11.83 26.85 2.62
C ASN A 241 -10.59 27.19 3.45
N PHE A 242 -9.41 27.47 2.86
CA PHE A 242 -8.17 27.72 3.59
C PHE A 242 -8.32 28.80 4.66
N ARG A 243 -8.84 29.99 4.30
CA ARG A 243 -8.99 31.13 5.22
C ARG A 243 -9.91 30.85 6.40
N TYR A 244 -10.96 30.08 6.14
CA TYR A 244 -11.87 29.61 7.20
C TYR A 244 -11.16 28.67 8.18
N LEU A 245 -10.50 27.65 7.63
CA LEU A 245 -9.78 26.63 8.44
C LEU A 245 -8.64 27.25 9.25
N GLU A 246 -7.90 28.19 8.67
CA GLU A 246 -6.83 28.92 9.34
C GLU A 246 -7.39 29.78 10.49
N LYS A 247 -8.44 30.55 10.23
CA LYS A 247 -9.09 31.41 11.24
C LYS A 247 -9.66 30.61 12.41
N GLU A 248 -10.24 29.47 12.17
CA GLU A 248 -10.81 28.58 13.19
C GLU A 248 -9.76 27.70 13.87
N ASN A 249 -8.47 27.82 13.50
CA ASN A 249 -7.35 27.00 13.99
C ASN A 249 -7.55 25.48 13.74
N LEU A 250 -8.01 25.12 12.55
CA LEU A 250 -8.27 23.74 12.14
C LEU A 250 -7.13 23.12 11.32
N LEU A 251 -6.04 23.87 11.12
CA LEU A 251 -4.82 23.46 10.43
C LEU A 251 -3.69 23.25 11.44
N LEU A 252 -2.78 22.33 11.15
CA LEU A 252 -1.54 22.17 11.93
C LEU A 252 -0.74 23.47 11.92
N ARG A 253 -0.04 23.76 13.02
CA ARG A 253 0.85 24.90 13.15
C ARG A 253 2.28 24.43 13.40
N ASN A 254 3.25 25.17 12.87
CA ASN A 254 4.65 24.94 13.17
C ASN A 254 5.01 25.42 14.59
N VAL A 255 6.25 25.17 15.01
CA VAL A 255 6.77 25.56 16.34
C VAL A 255 6.66 27.07 16.64
N ASN A 256 6.55 27.92 15.63
CA ASN A 256 6.38 29.38 15.79
C ASN A 256 4.91 29.80 15.91
N GLY A 257 3.97 28.84 15.83
CA GLY A 257 2.54 29.11 15.85
C GLY A 257 1.94 29.57 14.53
N GLU A 258 2.71 29.50 13.43
CA GLU A 258 2.23 29.80 12.08
C GLU A 258 1.62 28.56 11.45
N THR A 259 0.70 28.70 10.47
CA THR A 259 0.15 27.57 9.71
C THR A 259 1.27 26.74 9.11
N ALA A 260 1.28 25.43 9.41
CA ALA A 260 2.28 24.50 8.93
C ALA A 260 2.10 24.21 7.44
N ILE A 261 3.00 24.74 6.61
CA ILE A 261 3.01 24.49 5.17
C ILE A 261 3.98 23.35 4.87
N ARG A 262 3.51 22.35 4.14
CA ARG A 262 4.30 21.17 3.75
C ARG A 262 4.49 21.13 2.24
N ARG A 263 5.70 20.76 1.82
CA ARG A 263 5.98 20.43 0.42
C ARG A 263 5.60 18.96 0.19
N TRP A 264 4.84 18.70 -0.85
CA TRP A 264 4.42 17.39 -1.28
C TRP A 264 4.46 17.30 -2.82
N TRP A 265 4.03 16.20 -3.43
CA TRP A 265 4.14 16.01 -4.89
C TRP A 265 3.35 17.04 -5.72
N ASN A 266 2.32 17.65 -5.15
CA ASN A 266 1.52 18.69 -5.82
C ASN A 266 1.79 20.12 -5.31
N GLY A 267 2.99 20.38 -4.80
CA GLY A 267 3.44 21.72 -4.43
C GLY A 267 3.49 21.98 -2.92
N LEU A 268 2.88 23.08 -2.47
CA LEU A 268 2.88 23.53 -1.09
C LEU A 268 1.46 23.65 -0.57
N SER A 269 1.15 22.99 0.55
CA SER A 269 -0.17 23.04 1.17
C SER A 269 -0.09 23.06 2.69
N ALA A 270 -1.12 23.59 3.34
CA ALA A 270 -1.35 23.36 4.75
C ALA A 270 -1.85 21.94 4.99
N VAL A 271 -1.83 21.50 6.23
CA VAL A 271 -2.28 20.16 6.63
C VAL A 271 -3.42 20.30 7.63
N LEU A 272 -4.51 19.56 7.41
CA LEU A 272 -5.65 19.53 8.32
C LEU A 272 -5.24 18.93 9.66
N ASP A 273 -5.64 19.57 10.76
CA ASP A 273 -5.39 19.04 12.11
C ASP A 273 -6.36 17.89 12.42
N LEU A 274 -5.90 16.65 12.19
CA LEU A 274 -6.68 15.43 12.43
C LEU A 274 -6.94 15.13 13.92
N SER A 275 -6.36 15.92 14.83
CA SER A 275 -6.65 15.85 16.27
C SER A 275 -7.82 16.75 16.68
N HIS A 276 -8.17 17.75 15.83
CA HIS A 276 -9.19 18.74 16.16
C HIS A 276 -10.59 18.25 15.79
N PRO A 277 -11.53 18.10 16.79
CA PRO A 277 -12.87 17.58 16.52
C PRO A 277 -13.66 18.37 15.45
N LYS A 278 -13.51 19.71 15.43
CA LYS A 278 -14.15 20.55 14.41
C LYS A 278 -13.56 20.34 13.02
N ALA A 279 -12.25 20.08 12.90
CA ALA A 279 -11.62 19.78 11.62
C ALA A 279 -12.16 18.45 11.05
N ILE A 280 -12.28 17.45 11.91
CA ILE A 280 -12.89 16.16 11.58
C ILE A 280 -14.35 16.32 11.12
N SER A 281 -15.16 17.06 11.89
CA SER A 281 -16.57 17.31 11.54
C SER A 281 -16.72 18.09 10.25
N TRP A 282 -15.84 19.08 10.01
CA TRP A 282 -15.81 19.83 8.74
C TRP A 282 -15.52 18.91 7.54
N LEU A 283 -14.48 18.05 7.65
CA LEU A 283 -14.16 17.13 6.57
C LEU A 283 -15.29 16.12 6.35
N GLU A 284 -15.86 15.58 7.42
CA GLU A 284 -16.99 14.65 7.37
C GLU A 284 -18.21 15.27 6.65
N GLU A 285 -18.55 16.53 6.97
CA GLU A 285 -19.63 17.28 6.29
C GLU A 285 -19.37 17.39 4.77
N LYS A 286 -18.13 17.70 4.36
CA LYS A 286 -17.76 17.79 2.94
C LYS A 286 -17.91 16.44 2.23
N LEU A 287 -17.41 15.36 2.83
CA LEU A 287 -17.47 14.03 2.24
C LEU A 287 -18.89 13.46 2.23
N ASP A 288 -19.70 13.74 3.24
CA ASP A 288 -21.10 13.34 3.28
C ASP A 288 -21.96 14.08 2.22
N ALA A 289 -21.65 15.35 1.93
CA ALA A 289 -22.28 16.05 0.81
C ALA A 289 -21.99 15.36 -0.54
N LEU A 290 -20.78 14.84 -0.76
CA LEU A 290 -20.43 14.05 -1.95
C LEU A 290 -21.20 12.71 -1.98
N ARG A 291 -21.35 12.04 -0.83
CA ARG A 291 -22.17 10.82 -0.73
C ARG A 291 -23.65 11.07 -1.05
N GLN A 292 -24.20 12.22 -0.68
CA GLN A 292 -25.58 12.61 -0.99
C GLN A 292 -25.83 12.75 -2.51
N ILE A 293 -24.80 13.02 -3.30
CA ILE A 293 -24.91 13.03 -4.77
C ILE A 293 -24.53 11.69 -5.42
N GLY A 294 -24.29 10.64 -4.62
CA GLY A 294 -24.12 9.26 -5.09
C GLY A 294 -22.70 8.72 -5.04
N VAL A 295 -21.70 9.47 -4.53
CA VAL A 295 -20.34 8.92 -4.34
C VAL A 295 -20.37 7.78 -3.33
N ASP A 296 -19.82 6.63 -3.68
CA ASP A 296 -19.82 5.42 -2.83
C ASP A 296 -18.73 5.45 -1.76
N GLY A 297 -17.58 6.06 -2.05
CA GLY A 297 -16.47 6.14 -1.10
C GLY A 297 -15.26 6.92 -1.57
N PHE A 298 -14.10 6.69 -0.91
CA PHE A 298 -12.94 7.55 -1.10
C PHE A 298 -11.62 6.76 -1.09
N LYS A 299 -10.68 7.18 -1.96
CA LYS A 299 -9.26 6.85 -1.87
C LYS A 299 -8.60 7.90 -0.99
N PHE A 300 -8.22 7.49 0.21
CA PHE A 300 -7.52 8.31 1.21
C PHE A 300 -6.02 8.27 0.92
N ASP A 301 -5.53 9.19 0.11
CA ASP A 301 -4.12 9.34 -0.22
C ASP A 301 -3.44 10.33 0.73
N GLY A 302 -2.09 10.37 0.73
CA GLY A 302 -1.37 11.10 1.77
C GLY A 302 -1.55 10.45 3.14
N GLY A 303 -1.50 11.26 4.20
CA GLY A 303 -1.53 10.78 5.58
C GLY A 303 -0.18 10.21 6.03
N ASP A 304 0.89 10.56 5.35
CA ASP A 304 2.23 10.07 5.61
C ASP A 304 2.90 10.81 6.79
N PHE A 305 3.89 10.19 7.40
CA PHE A 305 4.57 10.73 8.59
C PHE A 305 5.16 12.13 8.38
N TYR A 306 5.64 12.44 7.18
CA TYR A 306 6.26 13.74 6.90
C TYR A 306 5.27 14.93 6.88
N GLU A 307 3.99 14.65 6.81
CA GLU A 307 2.95 15.67 6.74
C GLU A 307 2.73 16.36 8.10
N CYS A 308 2.92 15.61 9.19
CA CYS A 308 2.87 16.11 10.55
C CYS A 308 4.22 15.88 11.24
N HIS A 309 4.89 16.95 11.67
CA HIS A 309 6.13 16.85 12.42
C HIS A 309 5.83 16.65 13.91
N ASN A 310 6.72 15.96 14.63
CA ASN A 310 6.55 15.72 16.07
C ASN A 310 6.57 16.98 16.94
N ASP A 311 7.06 18.09 16.39
CA ASP A 311 7.12 19.42 17.02
C ASP A 311 6.04 20.39 16.51
N ASP A 312 5.13 19.92 15.66
CA ASP A 312 3.95 20.70 15.25
C ASP A 312 2.99 20.91 16.42
N ILE A 313 2.36 22.07 16.40
CA ILE A 313 1.29 22.40 17.35
C ILE A 313 -0.03 21.95 16.74
N SER A 314 -0.73 21.10 17.47
CA SER A 314 -2.05 20.53 17.14
C SER A 314 -3.01 20.70 18.32
N TYR A 315 -4.29 20.51 18.10
CA TYR A 315 -5.32 20.61 19.14
C TYR A 315 -5.08 19.62 20.30
N GLU A 316 -4.85 18.35 19.99
CA GLU A 316 -4.29 17.36 20.89
C GLU A 316 -2.87 17.06 20.43
N SER A 317 -1.89 17.07 21.34
CA SER A 317 -0.52 16.69 20.98
C SER A 317 -0.51 15.32 20.32
N MET A 318 0.10 15.22 19.15
CA MET A 318 0.23 13.97 18.41
C MET A 318 1.58 13.88 17.70
N THR A 319 2.04 12.65 17.52
CA THR A 319 3.23 12.33 16.74
C THR A 319 2.88 12.15 15.25
N SER A 320 3.90 12.17 14.39
CA SER A 320 3.78 11.85 12.95
C SER A 320 3.06 10.50 12.73
N ALA A 321 3.39 9.49 13.54
CA ALA A 321 2.76 8.18 13.47
C ALA A 321 1.28 8.20 13.88
N GLU A 322 0.94 8.96 14.93
CA GLU A 322 -0.46 9.12 15.36
C GLU A 322 -1.28 9.91 14.35
N PHE A 323 -0.70 10.87 13.62
CA PHE A 323 -1.34 11.55 12.51
C PHE A 323 -1.75 10.55 11.41
N CYS A 324 -0.81 9.71 10.97
CA CYS A 324 -1.07 8.65 9.98
C CYS A 324 -2.17 7.68 10.46
N GLU A 325 -2.11 7.25 11.72
CA GLU A 325 -3.14 6.39 12.33
C GLU A 325 -4.52 7.07 12.36
N ARG A 326 -4.57 8.38 12.68
CA ARG A 326 -5.82 9.17 12.71
C ARG A 326 -6.45 9.31 11.31
N TRP A 327 -5.64 9.44 10.25
CA TRP A 327 -6.12 9.47 8.88
C TRP A 327 -6.83 8.16 8.51
N ALA A 328 -6.22 7.03 8.81
CA ALA A 328 -6.84 5.73 8.60
C ALA A 328 -8.10 5.52 9.46
N LYS A 329 -8.08 5.94 10.74
CA LYS A 329 -9.26 5.91 11.61
C LYS A 329 -10.41 6.77 11.08
N PHE A 330 -10.11 7.93 10.50
CA PHE A 330 -11.13 8.76 9.86
C PHE A 330 -11.77 8.01 8.68
N GLY A 331 -10.98 7.41 7.81
CA GLY A 331 -11.47 6.69 6.64
C GLY A 331 -12.29 5.44 6.96
N LEU A 332 -12.17 4.83 8.15
CA LEU A 332 -13.03 3.72 8.60
C LEU A 332 -14.52 4.09 8.69
N ARG A 333 -14.87 5.38 8.66
CA ARG A 333 -16.26 5.85 8.59
C ARG A 333 -16.92 5.52 7.25
N TYR A 334 -16.11 5.27 6.22
CA TYR A 334 -16.54 5.00 4.85
C TYR A 334 -16.22 3.56 4.49
N SER A 335 -17.22 2.78 4.15
CA SER A 335 -17.05 1.36 3.85
C SER A 335 -16.24 1.13 2.57
N TYR A 336 -16.47 1.92 1.52
CA TYR A 336 -15.61 1.97 0.34
C TYR A 336 -14.45 2.91 0.64
N ASN A 337 -13.29 2.37 0.95
CA ASN A 337 -12.07 3.09 1.28
C ASN A 337 -10.87 2.44 0.60
N GLU A 338 -9.83 3.21 0.32
CA GLU A 338 -8.52 2.71 -0.11
C GLU A 338 -7.43 3.58 0.51
N PHE A 339 -6.34 2.95 0.95
CA PHE A 339 -5.20 3.63 1.56
C PHE A 339 -3.89 3.17 0.92
N ARG A 340 -2.92 4.09 0.84
CA ARG A 340 -1.54 3.81 0.48
C ARG A 340 -0.62 3.90 1.71
N ALA A 341 -0.91 4.77 2.65
CA ALA A 341 -0.16 4.95 3.89
C ALA A 341 -1.02 4.57 5.10
N CYS A 342 -0.43 3.88 6.07
CA CYS A 342 -1.11 3.49 7.29
C CYS A 342 -0.11 3.16 8.40
N TRP A 343 -0.35 3.66 9.60
CA TRP A 343 0.38 3.26 10.80
C TRP A 343 -0.47 2.37 11.68
N LYS A 344 -0.01 1.16 11.98
CA LYS A 344 -0.80 0.15 12.71
C LYS A 344 -2.10 -0.20 11.96
N MET A 345 -3.25 -0.13 12.61
CA MET A 345 -4.59 -0.37 12.05
C MET A 345 -4.79 -1.76 11.42
N GLY A 346 -3.94 -2.72 11.75
CA GLY A 346 -4.18 -4.13 11.39
C GLY A 346 -5.52 -4.63 11.92
N GLY A 347 -6.12 -5.64 11.26
CA GLY A 347 -7.41 -6.21 11.63
C GLY A 347 -8.64 -5.36 11.29
N GLN A 348 -8.46 -4.15 10.75
CA GLN A 348 -9.55 -3.27 10.36
C GLN A 348 -9.97 -3.49 8.89
N PRO A 349 -11.22 -3.17 8.51
CA PRO A 349 -11.72 -3.29 7.13
C PRO A 349 -11.19 -2.14 6.26
N LEU A 350 -9.88 -2.10 6.07
CA LEU A 350 -9.18 -1.13 5.24
C LEU A 350 -8.68 -1.81 3.97
N ALA A 351 -9.06 -1.26 2.80
CA ALA A 351 -8.46 -1.65 1.54
C ALA A 351 -7.06 -1.03 1.43
N GLN A 352 -6.03 -1.84 1.41
CA GLN A 352 -4.63 -1.40 1.42
C GLN A 352 -3.98 -1.69 0.06
N ARG A 353 -3.66 -0.64 -0.68
CA ARG A 353 -2.93 -0.72 -1.94
C ARG A 353 -1.43 -0.52 -1.70
N LEU A 354 -0.59 -1.29 -2.40
CA LEU A 354 0.85 -1.01 -2.45
C LEU A 354 1.08 0.37 -3.06
N ARG A 355 2.24 0.97 -2.76
CA ARG A 355 2.66 2.23 -3.40
C ARG A 355 2.78 2.07 -4.91
N ASP A 356 2.73 3.19 -5.62
CA ASP A 356 2.91 3.24 -7.06
C ASP A 356 4.22 2.56 -7.49
N LYS A 357 4.12 1.62 -8.42
CA LYS A 357 5.25 0.85 -8.94
C LYS A 357 5.67 1.37 -10.30
N PRO A 358 6.99 1.42 -10.59
CA PRO A 358 7.46 1.68 -11.94
C PRO A 358 7.20 0.47 -12.85
N GLN A 359 7.21 0.70 -14.16
CA GLN A 359 7.24 -0.38 -15.16
C GLN A 359 8.60 -1.06 -15.20
N SER A 360 8.88 -1.87 -14.22
CA SER A 360 10.13 -2.60 -14.07
C SER A 360 9.88 -4.07 -13.73
N TRP A 361 10.64 -4.95 -14.37
CA TRP A 361 10.69 -6.36 -14.02
C TRP A 361 11.47 -6.63 -12.73
N GLY A 362 12.25 -5.65 -12.25
CA GLY A 362 13.12 -5.76 -11.08
C GLY A 362 12.41 -5.67 -9.74
N VAL A 363 13.24 -5.56 -8.70
CA VAL A 363 12.81 -5.53 -7.28
C VAL A 363 12.06 -4.26 -6.89
N GLU A 364 12.14 -3.19 -7.67
CA GLU A 364 11.35 -1.98 -7.49
C GLU A 364 9.95 -2.08 -8.12
N GLY A 365 9.75 -3.02 -9.05
CA GLY A 365 8.52 -3.24 -9.81
C GLY A 365 7.90 -4.62 -9.55
N LEU A 366 7.82 -5.46 -10.60
CA LEU A 366 7.07 -6.72 -10.57
C LEU A 366 7.53 -7.70 -9.48
N GLN A 367 8.86 -7.83 -9.28
CA GLN A 367 9.40 -8.77 -8.30
C GLN A 367 9.12 -8.37 -6.84
N SER A 368 8.78 -7.10 -6.57
CA SER A 368 8.43 -6.66 -5.22
C SER A 368 7.00 -7.00 -4.83
N LEU A 369 6.10 -7.28 -5.78
CA LEU A 369 4.67 -7.40 -5.50
C LEU A 369 4.36 -8.50 -4.48
N ILE A 370 4.90 -9.70 -4.69
CA ILE A 370 4.65 -10.84 -3.78
C ILE A 370 5.21 -10.59 -2.39
N PRO A 371 6.50 -10.22 -2.22
CA PRO A 371 7.05 -9.96 -0.90
C PRO A 371 6.33 -8.84 -0.15
N GLU A 372 6.00 -7.73 -0.83
CA GLU A 372 5.32 -6.60 -0.18
C GLU A 372 3.86 -6.92 0.19
N ILE A 373 3.11 -7.69 -0.61
CA ILE A 373 1.76 -8.14 -0.25
C ILE A 373 1.81 -9.08 0.97
N ILE A 374 2.82 -9.95 1.03
CA ILE A 374 3.06 -10.81 2.19
C ILE A 374 3.35 -9.95 3.42
N ALA A 375 4.23 -8.96 3.30
CA ALA A 375 4.53 -8.02 4.38
C ALA A 375 3.27 -7.27 4.86
N GLN A 376 2.41 -6.81 3.95
CA GLN A 376 1.09 -6.22 4.30
C GLN A 376 0.26 -7.17 5.17
N GLY A 377 0.13 -8.42 4.72
CA GLY A 377 -0.63 -9.44 5.44
C GLY A 377 -0.08 -9.68 6.84
N LEU A 378 1.26 -9.76 6.98
CA LEU A 378 1.93 -10.07 8.25
C LEU A 378 1.96 -8.91 9.25
N ILE A 379 1.65 -7.68 8.84
CA ILE A 379 1.41 -6.55 9.75
C ILE A 379 -0.09 -6.30 10.01
N GLY A 380 -0.97 -7.21 9.54
CA GLY A 380 -2.39 -7.22 9.85
C GLY A 380 -3.32 -6.67 8.78
N HIS A 381 -2.82 -6.30 7.59
CA HIS A 381 -3.64 -5.81 6.47
C HIS A 381 -4.00 -6.96 5.53
N ALA A 382 -5.15 -7.59 5.77
CA ALA A 382 -5.58 -8.75 4.99
C ALA A 382 -6.16 -8.38 3.60
N PHE A 383 -6.76 -7.19 3.46
CA PHE A 383 -7.42 -6.75 2.23
C PHE A 383 -6.42 -5.98 1.35
N THR A 384 -5.59 -6.72 0.64
CA THR A 384 -4.43 -6.20 -0.09
C THR A 384 -4.70 -6.02 -1.59
N CYS A 385 -4.12 -4.97 -2.17
CA CYS A 385 -4.09 -4.70 -3.60
C CYS A 385 -2.65 -4.47 -4.06
N PRO A 386 -2.16 -5.21 -5.08
CA PRO A 386 -0.76 -5.12 -5.53
C PRO A 386 -0.47 -3.93 -6.45
N ASP A 387 -1.04 -2.76 -6.17
CA ASP A 387 -1.00 -1.56 -7.00
C ASP A 387 -1.80 -1.68 -8.31
N MET A 388 -1.77 -0.65 -9.14
CA MET A 388 -2.40 -0.63 -10.47
C MET A 388 -1.65 -1.54 -11.44
N ILE A 389 -2.35 -2.38 -12.17
CA ILE A 389 -1.75 -3.31 -13.14
C ILE A 389 -1.00 -2.54 -14.23
N GLY A 390 0.26 -2.89 -14.41
CA GLY A 390 1.19 -2.16 -15.25
C GLY A 390 2.01 -1.10 -14.52
N GLY A 391 1.72 -0.85 -13.25
CA GLY A 391 2.37 0.14 -12.38
C GLY A 391 1.62 1.47 -12.31
N GLY A 392 1.69 2.12 -11.15
CA GLY A 392 1.04 3.41 -10.86
C GLY A 392 1.97 4.62 -11.02
N GLU A 393 3.27 4.43 -11.20
CA GLU A 393 4.21 5.52 -11.34
C GLU A 393 4.08 6.18 -12.72
N ILE A 394 3.57 7.43 -12.72
CA ILE A 394 3.19 8.12 -13.96
C ILE A 394 4.38 8.36 -14.90
N GLU A 395 5.55 8.62 -14.36
CA GLU A 395 6.74 8.92 -15.17
C GLU A 395 7.19 7.72 -16.01
N SER A 396 7.09 6.53 -15.46
CA SER A 396 7.35 5.28 -16.21
C SER A 396 6.28 4.97 -17.24
N MET A 397 5.08 5.59 -17.13
CA MET A 397 3.92 5.39 -18.00
C MET A 397 3.76 6.44 -19.10
N GLN A 398 4.54 7.53 -19.09
CA GLN A 398 4.41 8.65 -20.05
C GLN A 398 4.53 8.23 -21.52
N ASN A 399 5.24 7.13 -21.80
CA ASN A 399 5.32 6.53 -23.13
C ASN A 399 4.41 5.30 -23.25
N ALA A 400 3.13 5.48 -23.02
CA ALA A 400 2.15 4.39 -23.03
C ALA A 400 2.10 3.54 -24.31
N ASN A 401 2.64 4.04 -25.44
CA ASN A 401 2.83 3.27 -26.68
C ASN A 401 3.98 2.25 -26.60
N SER A 402 4.75 2.25 -25.51
CA SER A 402 5.89 1.37 -25.27
C SER A 402 5.70 0.44 -24.06
N ILE A 403 4.46 0.28 -23.56
CA ILE A 403 4.20 -0.68 -22.46
C ILE A 403 4.65 -2.07 -22.91
N ASP A 404 5.46 -2.71 -22.06
CA ASP A 404 5.80 -4.12 -22.19
C ASP A 404 4.53 -4.95 -21.90
N GLN A 405 3.93 -5.51 -22.95
CA GLN A 405 2.65 -6.23 -22.84
C GLN A 405 2.79 -7.51 -22.02
N ASP A 406 3.91 -8.23 -22.11
CA ASP A 406 4.20 -9.39 -21.26
C ASP A 406 4.23 -8.97 -19.79
N PHE A 407 4.89 -7.86 -19.47
CA PHE A 407 4.91 -7.30 -18.11
C PHE A 407 3.51 -7.03 -17.59
N PHE A 408 2.67 -6.37 -18.40
CA PHE A 408 1.29 -6.06 -18.02
C PHE A 408 0.50 -7.33 -17.70
N ILE A 409 0.63 -8.39 -18.51
CA ILE A 409 -0.04 -9.66 -18.27
C ILE A 409 0.48 -10.35 -16.99
N ARG A 410 1.81 -10.40 -16.79
CA ARG A 410 2.38 -11.01 -15.56
C ARG A 410 1.95 -10.27 -14.30
N TYR A 411 1.84 -8.95 -14.39
CA TYR A 411 1.29 -8.14 -13.30
C TYR A 411 -0.18 -8.51 -13.01
N ALA A 412 -1.01 -8.58 -14.07
CA ALA A 412 -2.41 -8.99 -13.96
C ALA A 412 -2.57 -10.39 -13.37
N GLN A 413 -1.66 -11.32 -13.69
CA GLN A 413 -1.66 -12.68 -13.15
C GLN A 413 -1.43 -12.72 -11.63
N ILE A 414 -0.55 -11.87 -11.11
CA ILE A 414 -0.35 -11.73 -9.65
C ILE A 414 -1.61 -11.14 -9.02
N ALA A 415 -2.13 -10.04 -9.57
CA ALA A 415 -3.30 -9.34 -9.05
C ALA A 415 -4.57 -10.20 -9.07
N ALA A 416 -4.72 -11.10 -10.06
CA ALA A 416 -5.88 -11.97 -10.21
C ALA A 416 -6.14 -12.86 -8.99
N LEU A 417 -5.08 -13.26 -8.26
CA LEU A 417 -5.19 -14.12 -7.06
C LEU A 417 -4.87 -13.37 -5.76
N CYS A 418 -4.90 -12.04 -5.80
CA CYS A 418 -4.91 -11.19 -4.62
C CYS A 418 -6.35 -10.84 -4.21
N PRO A 419 -6.58 -10.37 -2.97
CA PRO A 419 -7.89 -9.93 -2.53
C PRO A 419 -8.53 -8.90 -3.45
N MET A 420 -7.75 -7.92 -3.92
CA MET A 420 -8.20 -6.87 -4.85
C MET A 420 -7.36 -6.83 -6.11
N MET A 421 -7.95 -6.30 -7.18
CA MET A 421 -7.33 -6.14 -8.49
C MET A 421 -7.66 -4.75 -9.05
N GLN A 422 -6.64 -3.95 -9.36
CA GLN A 422 -6.82 -2.58 -9.81
C GLN A 422 -6.13 -2.31 -11.15
N PHE A 423 -6.84 -1.64 -12.05
CA PHE A 423 -6.31 -1.10 -13.30
C PHE A 423 -6.28 0.42 -13.23
N SER A 424 -5.40 1.04 -14.02
CA SER A 424 -5.50 2.45 -14.38
C SER A 424 -5.41 2.61 -15.89
N THR A 425 -4.39 2.04 -16.52
CA THR A 425 -4.28 1.95 -17.97
C THR A 425 -5.39 1.08 -18.55
N LEU A 426 -6.05 1.57 -19.61
CA LEU A 426 -7.03 0.80 -20.37
C LEU A 426 -6.34 -0.33 -21.14
N PRO A 427 -6.65 -1.61 -20.85
CA PRO A 427 -5.93 -2.73 -21.44
C PRO A 427 -5.98 -2.75 -22.98
N HIS A 428 -7.16 -2.52 -23.58
CA HIS A 428 -7.34 -2.57 -25.03
C HIS A 428 -6.58 -1.47 -25.78
N ARG A 429 -6.15 -0.40 -25.09
CA ARG A 429 -5.32 0.67 -25.67
C ARG A 429 -3.87 0.25 -25.85
N VAL A 430 -3.38 -0.65 -24.99
CA VAL A 430 -1.95 -0.99 -24.88
C VAL A 430 -1.64 -2.44 -25.25
N LEU A 431 -2.65 -3.32 -25.25
CA LEU A 431 -2.49 -4.74 -25.54
C LEU A 431 -2.98 -5.08 -26.93
N ASP A 432 -2.23 -5.93 -27.63
CA ASP A 432 -2.71 -6.56 -28.85
C ASP A 432 -3.72 -7.69 -28.55
N LYS A 433 -4.23 -8.33 -29.60
CA LYS A 433 -5.27 -9.37 -29.47
C LYS A 433 -4.83 -10.59 -28.67
N GLU A 434 -3.55 -10.96 -28.74
CA GLU A 434 -3.03 -12.14 -28.03
C GLU A 434 -2.88 -11.83 -26.54
N HIS A 435 -2.32 -10.68 -26.21
CA HIS A 435 -2.20 -10.21 -24.82
C HIS A 435 -3.57 -9.93 -24.19
N MET A 436 -4.52 -9.37 -24.94
CA MET A 436 -5.91 -9.23 -24.45
C MET A 436 -6.54 -10.59 -24.11
N LYS A 437 -6.31 -11.65 -24.92
CA LYS A 437 -6.77 -13.00 -24.57
C LYS A 437 -6.14 -13.51 -23.28
N ALA A 438 -4.82 -13.30 -23.11
CA ALA A 438 -4.12 -13.69 -21.89
C ALA A 438 -4.65 -12.93 -20.66
N LEU A 439 -4.95 -11.63 -20.78
CA LEU A 439 -5.59 -10.86 -19.74
C LEU A 439 -6.97 -11.44 -19.35
N ILE A 440 -7.80 -11.74 -20.36
CA ILE A 440 -9.11 -12.35 -20.12
C ILE A 440 -8.98 -13.72 -19.44
N CYS A 441 -7.94 -14.50 -19.75
CA CYS A 441 -7.64 -15.76 -19.03
C CYS A 441 -7.33 -15.49 -17.55
N ALA A 442 -6.53 -14.46 -17.24
CA ALA A 442 -6.24 -14.09 -15.86
C ALA A 442 -7.52 -13.65 -15.10
N ILE A 443 -8.40 -12.88 -15.75
CA ILE A 443 -9.69 -12.47 -15.17
C ILE A 443 -10.60 -13.69 -14.93
N ARG A 444 -10.70 -14.60 -15.89
CA ARG A 444 -11.47 -15.85 -15.71
C ARG A 444 -10.90 -16.73 -14.60
N THR A 445 -9.58 -16.78 -14.46
CA THR A 445 -8.94 -17.46 -13.34
C THR A 445 -9.38 -16.82 -12.01
N ARG A 446 -9.37 -15.47 -11.91
CA ARG A 446 -9.91 -14.78 -10.73
C ARG A 446 -11.35 -15.15 -10.46
N GLU A 447 -12.23 -15.11 -11.48
CA GLU A 447 -13.65 -15.47 -11.35
C GLU A 447 -13.83 -16.89 -10.80
N ALA A 448 -13.03 -17.86 -11.26
CA ALA A 448 -13.06 -19.23 -10.77
C ALA A 448 -12.63 -19.36 -9.30
N TYR A 449 -11.68 -18.53 -8.84
CA TYR A 449 -11.21 -18.53 -7.45
C TYR A 449 -11.95 -17.53 -6.54
N LEU A 450 -12.81 -16.69 -7.08
CA LEU A 450 -13.52 -15.65 -6.34
C LEU A 450 -14.29 -16.18 -5.11
N PRO A 451 -15.07 -17.29 -5.17
CA PRO A 451 -15.72 -17.83 -3.98
C PRO A 451 -14.73 -18.21 -2.87
N THR A 452 -13.53 -18.63 -3.25
CA THR A 452 -12.46 -18.98 -2.31
C THR A 452 -11.85 -17.72 -1.70
N ILE A 453 -11.58 -16.68 -2.50
CA ILE A 453 -11.08 -15.40 -2.02
C ILE A 453 -12.08 -14.74 -1.06
N GLN A 454 -13.37 -14.74 -1.40
CA GLN A 454 -14.45 -14.26 -0.51
C GLN A 454 -14.49 -15.01 0.82
N LYS A 455 -14.36 -16.34 0.79
CA LYS A 455 -14.28 -17.16 2.01
C LYS A 455 -13.09 -16.77 2.87
N PHE A 456 -11.92 -16.55 2.27
CA PHE A 456 -10.73 -16.11 3.00
C PHE A 456 -10.87 -14.67 3.52
N ALA A 457 -11.56 -13.78 2.79
CA ALA A 457 -11.85 -12.43 3.24
C ALA A 457 -12.76 -12.42 4.49
N LEU A 458 -13.82 -13.25 4.49
CA LEU A 458 -14.66 -13.44 5.67
C LEU A 458 -13.89 -14.06 6.85
N ASN A 459 -13.04 -15.04 6.58
CA ASN A 459 -12.18 -15.61 7.61
C ASN A 459 -11.22 -14.57 8.18
N ALA A 460 -10.59 -13.75 7.33
CA ALA A 460 -9.67 -12.68 7.77
C ALA A 460 -10.40 -11.63 8.63
N ALA A 461 -11.63 -11.26 8.28
CA ALA A 461 -12.46 -10.34 9.06
C ALA A 461 -12.70 -10.87 10.49
N ASN A 462 -12.89 -12.18 10.65
CA ASN A 462 -13.23 -12.82 11.92
C ASN A 462 -11.99 -13.23 12.74
N THR A 463 -10.90 -13.61 12.07
CA THR A 463 -9.73 -14.22 12.73
C THR A 463 -8.46 -13.36 12.65
N GLY A 464 -8.45 -12.35 11.78
CA GLY A 464 -7.28 -11.55 11.45
C GLY A 464 -6.24 -12.28 10.58
N GLU A 465 -6.47 -13.54 10.20
CA GLU A 465 -5.51 -14.30 9.40
C GLU A 465 -5.28 -13.67 8.02
N PRO A 466 -4.03 -13.51 7.56
CA PRO A 466 -3.75 -12.94 6.26
C PRO A 466 -4.29 -13.84 5.13
N ILE A 467 -4.79 -13.24 4.05
CA ILE A 467 -5.31 -13.97 2.89
C ILE A 467 -4.14 -14.47 2.04
N VAL A 468 -3.17 -13.60 1.76
CA VAL A 468 -1.91 -13.93 1.10
C VAL A 468 -0.85 -14.19 2.16
N ARG A 469 -0.16 -15.31 2.08
CA ARG A 469 0.77 -15.79 3.12
C ARG A 469 2.09 -16.25 2.53
N PRO A 470 3.23 -16.10 3.23
CA PRO A 470 4.46 -16.79 2.84
C PRO A 470 4.32 -18.29 3.02
N MET A 471 5.10 -19.07 2.30
CA MET A 471 5.12 -20.53 2.43
C MET A 471 5.43 -20.96 3.87
N SER A 472 6.34 -20.25 4.54
CA SER A 472 6.77 -20.48 5.93
C SER A 472 5.70 -20.20 7.00
N TYR A 473 4.53 -19.67 6.62
CA TYR A 473 3.40 -19.52 7.54
C TYR A 473 2.82 -20.87 7.98
N HIS A 474 2.88 -21.87 7.09
CA HIS A 474 2.33 -23.23 7.31
C HIS A 474 3.38 -24.34 7.20
N TYR A 475 4.50 -24.12 6.52
CA TYR A 475 5.48 -25.13 6.19
C TYR A 475 6.87 -24.71 6.66
N ASP A 476 7.58 -25.61 7.34
CA ASP A 476 8.95 -25.38 7.80
C ASP A 476 9.92 -25.47 6.61
N HIS A 477 11.09 -24.87 6.74
CA HIS A 477 12.16 -24.85 5.73
C HIS A 477 11.77 -24.22 4.37
N CYS A 478 10.82 -23.30 4.40
CA CYS A 478 10.32 -22.57 3.23
C CYS A 478 10.57 -21.06 3.32
N GLU A 479 11.39 -20.61 4.26
CA GLU A 479 11.59 -19.20 4.60
C GLU A 479 12.18 -18.39 3.45
N ASP A 480 12.95 -19.05 2.57
CA ASP A 480 13.63 -18.43 1.45
C ASP A 480 12.82 -18.45 0.15
N ILE A 481 11.61 -18.97 0.18
CA ILE A 481 10.72 -19.02 -0.98
C ILE A 481 9.89 -17.74 -1.01
N ILE A 482 10.35 -16.75 -1.79
CA ILE A 482 9.78 -15.40 -1.87
C ILE A 482 9.07 -15.11 -3.20
N ASP A 483 9.13 -16.03 -4.16
CA ASP A 483 8.63 -15.86 -5.52
C ASP A 483 7.33 -16.65 -5.81
N GLN A 484 6.75 -17.24 -4.78
CA GLN A 484 5.45 -17.87 -4.75
C GLN A 484 4.78 -17.63 -3.40
N PHE A 485 3.47 -17.75 -3.33
CA PHE A 485 2.71 -17.49 -2.11
C PHE A 485 1.60 -18.52 -1.89
N LEU A 486 1.10 -18.56 -0.67
CA LEU A 486 -0.13 -19.27 -0.34
C LEU A 486 -1.31 -18.30 -0.37
N LEU A 487 -2.36 -18.66 -1.10
CA LEU A 487 -3.69 -18.09 -0.96
C LEU A 487 -4.45 -18.93 0.08
N GLY A 488 -4.60 -18.37 1.27
CA GLY A 488 -5.07 -19.09 2.45
C GLY A 488 -4.08 -20.17 2.91
N ASP A 489 -4.59 -21.40 3.14
CA ASP A 489 -3.81 -22.52 3.67
C ASP A 489 -3.60 -23.67 2.68
N ARG A 490 -4.24 -23.60 1.51
CA ARG A 490 -4.39 -24.73 0.61
C ARG A 490 -4.08 -24.49 -0.86
N ILE A 491 -3.75 -23.28 -1.26
CA ILE A 491 -3.52 -22.92 -2.66
C ILE A 491 -2.15 -22.27 -2.79
N ILE A 492 -1.27 -22.87 -3.58
CA ILE A 492 0.01 -22.27 -3.98
C ILE A 492 -0.22 -21.52 -5.28
N VAL A 493 0.24 -20.28 -5.35
CA VAL A 493 0.25 -19.45 -6.55
C VAL A 493 1.70 -19.14 -6.89
N ALA A 494 2.10 -19.50 -8.11
CA ALA A 494 3.49 -19.40 -8.56
C ALA A 494 3.58 -18.70 -9.92
N PRO A 495 3.35 -17.35 -10.00
CA PRO A 495 3.38 -16.62 -11.26
C PRO A 495 4.80 -16.47 -11.80
N ALA A 496 4.93 -16.25 -13.11
CA ALA A 496 6.22 -15.87 -13.71
C ALA A 496 6.57 -14.43 -13.34
N LEU A 497 7.82 -14.20 -12.92
CA LEU A 497 8.31 -12.90 -12.43
C LEU A 497 9.44 -12.30 -13.27
N ASN A 498 9.93 -13.03 -14.27
CA ASN A 498 11.05 -12.59 -15.08
C ASN A 498 10.64 -12.45 -16.54
N LYS A 499 11.24 -11.47 -17.20
CA LYS A 499 11.02 -11.25 -18.64
C LYS A 499 11.39 -12.49 -19.44
N TYR A 500 10.55 -12.85 -20.42
CA TYR A 500 10.72 -14.02 -21.29
C TYR A 500 10.78 -15.37 -20.56
N GLN A 501 10.30 -15.43 -19.32
CA GLN A 501 10.27 -16.67 -18.55
C GLN A 501 9.23 -17.63 -19.11
N LYS A 502 9.69 -18.75 -19.70
CA LYS A 502 8.82 -19.80 -20.27
C LYS A 502 8.55 -20.94 -19.29
N GLN A 503 9.43 -21.10 -18.33
CA GLN A 503 9.34 -22.12 -17.26
C GLN A 503 9.83 -21.54 -15.94
N ARG A 504 9.36 -22.09 -14.83
CA ARG A 504 9.85 -21.76 -13.49
C ARG A 504 9.94 -22.96 -12.59
N SER A 505 10.82 -22.90 -11.61
CA SER A 505 10.82 -23.79 -10.45
C SER A 505 9.66 -23.43 -9.53
N VAL A 506 8.97 -24.44 -9.00
CA VAL A 506 7.96 -24.29 -7.95
C VAL A 506 8.25 -25.28 -6.83
N TYR A 507 8.34 -24.80 -5.62
CA TYR A 507 8.45 -25.64 -4.45
C TYR A 507 7.07 -26.15 -4.03
N ILE A 508 6.92 -27.44 -3.94
CA ILE A 508 5.73 -28.15 -3.46
C ILE A 508 6.04 -28.66 -2.04
N PRO A 509 5.40 -28.13 -0.99
CA PRO A 509 5.64 -28.55 0.38
C PRO A 509 4.96 -29.88 0.68
N ASP A 510 5.19 -30.41 1.89
CA ASP A 510 4.61 -31.68 2.35
C ASP A 510 3.12 -31.80 2.05
N GLY A 511 2.74 -32.99 1.53
CA GLY A 511 1.38 -33.34 1.16
C GLY A 511 1.22 -33.60 -0.34
N SER A 512 0.00 -33.88 -0.74
CA SER A 512 -0.38 -34.11 -2.14
C SER A 512 -1.04 -32.86 -2.72
N TRP A 513 -0.59 -32.41 -3.88
CA TRP A 513 -1.02 -31.17 -4.52
C TRP A 513 -1.43 -31.42 -5.97
N GLU A 514 -2.58 -30.95 -6.35
CA GLU A 514 -3.09 -30.99 -7.72
C GLU A 514 -2.87 -29.64 -8.38
N SER A 515 -2.15 -29.65 -9.53
CA SER A 515 -1.97 -28.47 -10.36
C SER A 515 -3.24 -28.07 -11.12
N ASP A 516 -3.26 -26.86 -11.67
CA ASP A 516 -4.34 -26.37 -12.54
C ASP A 516 -4.58 -27.25 -13.78
N ASP A 517 -3.53 -27.90 -14.28
CA ASP A 517 -3.57 -28.87 -15.39
C ASP A 517 -3.77 -30.35 -14.93
N LYS A 518 -4.21 -30.55 -13.68
CA LYS A 518 -4.64 -31.83 -13.12
C LYS A 518 -3.56 -32.87 -12.83
N PHE A 519 -2.28 -32.49 -12.87
CA PHE A 519 -1.20 -33.36 -12.38
C PHE A 519 -1.12 -33.34 -10.86
N ILE A 520 -0.78 -34.48 -10.29
CA ILE A 520 -0.61 -34.63 -8.83
C ILE A 520 0.89 -34.68 -8.51
N PHE A 521 1.29 -33.85 -7.58
CA PHE A 521 2.66 -33.79 -7.05
C PHE A 521 2.64 -34.06 -5.56
N ASN A 522 3.57 -34.90 -5.10
CA ASN A 522 3.75 -35.18 -3.68
C ASN A 522 5.02 -34.50 -3.20
N GLY A 523 4.88 -33.58 -2.23
CA GLY A 523 6.00 -32.89 -1.62
C GLY A 523 6.59 -33.63 -0.41
N PRO A 524 7.75 -33.13 0.12
CA PRO A 524 8.44 -31.95 -0.35
C PRO A 524 9.26 -32.20 -1.63
N THR A 525 9.10 -31.37 -2.63
CA THR A 525 9.85 -31.45 -3.89
C THR A 525 9.85 -30.12 -4.63
N THR A 526 10.81 -29.93 -5.53
CA THR A 526 10.82 -28.82 -6.47
C THR A 526 10.55 -29.35 -7.88
N ILE A 527 9.60 -28.76 -8.57
CA ILE A 527 9.21 -29.13 -9.92
C ILE A 527 9.46 -27.96 -10.89
N ILE A 528 9.62 -28.29 -12.18
CA ILE A 528 9.64 -27.29 -13.25
C ILE A 528 8.28 -27.28 -13.95
N VAL A 529 7.70 -26.11 -14.11
CA VAL A 529 6.41 -25.94 -14.78
C VAL A 529 6.50 -24.91 -15.90
N ASP A 530 5.73 -25.12 -16.96
CA ASP A 530 5.61 -24.17 -18.04
C ASP A 530 4.79 -22.95 -17.60
N THR A 531 5.19 -21.77 -18.07
CA THR A 531 4.54 -20.49 -17.78
C THR A 531 4.16 -19.77 -19.09
N PRO A 532 3.28 -20.35 -19.93
CA PRO A 532 2.75 -19.62 -21.08
C PRO A 532 1.99 -18.37 -20.59
N LEU A 533 1.79 -17.41 -21.49
CA LEU A 533 1.28 -16.10 -21.11
C LEU A 533 -0.18 -16.13 -20.61
N ASP A 534 -0.94 -17.13 -21.01
CA ASP A 534 -2.36 -17.32 -20.67
C ASP A 534 -2.59 -18.23 -19.45
N ARG A 535 -1.50 -18.63 -18.73
CA ARG A 535 -1.59 -19.53 -17.57
C ARG A 535 -0.92 -18.95 -16.34
N ILE A 536 -1.58 -19.13 -15.18
CA ILE A 536 -1.00 -18.93 -13.85
C ILE A 536 -0.80 -20.31 -13.23
N PRO A 537 0.42 -20.76 -12.91
CA PRO A 537 0.62 -22.01 -12.21
C PRO A 537 0.01 -21.96 -10.80
N ILE A 538 -0.97 -22.82 -10.55
CA ILE A 538 -1.72 -22.90 -9.30
C ILE A 538 -1.76 -24.36 -8.85
N PHE A 539 -1.56 -24.59 -7.56
CA PHE A 539 -1.63 -25.93 -6.97
C PHE A 539 -2.56 -25.92 -5.76
N THR A 540 -3.48 -26.87 -5.74
CA THR A 540 -4.45 -27.02 -4.66
C THR A 540 -4.13 -28.27 -3.84
N LYS A 541 -4.03 -28.12 -2.51
CA LYS A 541 -3.76 -29.24 -1.60
C LYS A 541 -4.93 -30.22 -1.61
N LYS A 542 -4.66 -31.48 -1.88
CA LYS A 542 -5.63 -32.58 -1.77
C LYS A 542 -5.97 -32.85 -0.31
N MET A 543 -7.18 -33.30 -0.06
CA MET A 543 -7.63 -33.70 1.28
C MET A 543 -7.10 -35.10 1.63
#